data_636a52df0533a32b6837604d8d9469bc
#
_entry.id   636a52df0533a32b6837604d8d9469bc
#
_cell.length_a   1.000
_cell.length_b   1.000
_cell.length_c   1.000
_cell.angle_alpha   90.00
_cell.angle_beta   90.00
_cell.angle_gamma   90.00
#
_symmetry.space_group_name_H-M   'P 1'
#
loop_
_entity.id
_entity.type
_entity.pdbx_description
1 polymer ?
#
loop_
_entity_poly.entity_id
_entity_poly.type
_entity_poly.pdbx_seq_one_letter_code
_entity_poly.pdbx_strand_id
1 'polypeptide(L)'
;LQGQLTAGIMRRLSIGLSFGGEGIIGDGAVNWYPRVEAAARYRLIEENASLPAFTLGYETQGYGRYVGERYQVKSKGFFLALSKNYVSGFGQFGVHAGANRSREDEDDDGLTGWVGLDKTVNEELIVAGEYDFALNDNGDDSLGSGRGYLNLGAFWSPTDGLHLGFLLKNVLENAEGDGIGPDPDMSREL
;
A
#
# COMPACT_ATOMS: atom_id res chain seq x y z
N LEU A 1 5.46 -1.03 -13.03
CA LEU A 1 6.52 -1.62 -12.18
C LEU A 1 7.10 -0.55 -11.27
N GLN A 2 7.35 -0.91 -10.01
CA GLN A 2 7.91 0.00 -9.01
C GLN A 2 9.08 -0.68 -8.30
N GLY A 3 10.17 0.05 -8.13
CA GLY A 3 11.31 -0.37 -7.31
C GLY A 3 11.31 0.40 -5.99
N GLN A 4 11.64 -0.27 -4.89
CA GLN A 4 11.76 0.35 -3.58
C GLN A 4 13.05 -0.08 -2.89
N LEU A 5 13.74 0.87 -2.28
CA LEU A 5 14.90 0.63 -1.41
C LEU A 5 14.56 1.14 -0.01
N THR A 6 14.65 0.26 0.98
CA THR A 6 14.37 0.61 2.39
C THR A 6 15.57 0.26 3.26
N ALA A 7 15.93 1.17 4.16
CA ALA A 7 17.00 0.99 5.13
C ALA A 7 16.50 1.23 6.57
N GLY A 8 16.80 0.32 7.48
CA GLY A 8 16.65 0.53 8.92
C GLY A 8 17.83 1.34 9.44
N ILE A 9 17.60 2.58 9.86
CA ILE A 9 18.65 3.47 10.38
C ILE A 9 18.86 3.24 11.87
N MET A 10 17.78 2.94 12.58
CA MET A 10 17.77 2.65 14.02
C MET A 10 16.81 1.49 14.28
N ARG A 11 16.82 0.94 15.50
CA ARG A 11 15.91 -0.16 15.88
C ARG A 11 14.42 0.13 15.60
N ARG A 12 14.03 1.42 15.54
CA ARG A 12 12.63 1.87 15.41
C ARG A 12 12.39 2.78 14.21
N LEU A 13 13.44 3.18 13.49
CA LEU A 13 13.34 4.09 12.35
C LEU A 13 13.78 3.39 11.08
N SER A 14 12.92 3.40 10.08
CA SER A 14 13.26 3.04 8.70
C SER A 14 12.94 4.19 7.76
N ILE A 15 13.76 4.33 6.73
CA ILE A 15 13.52 5.24 5.62
C ILE A 15 13.57 4.46 4.32
N GLY A 16 12.87 4.94 3.32
CA GLY A 16 12.81 4.31 2.00
C GLY A 16 12.73 5.33 0.89
N LEU A 17 13.15 4.91 -0.29
CA LEU A 17 12.97 5.61 -1.55
C LEU A 17 12.33 4.64 -2.53
N SER A 18 11.43 5.15 -3.36
CA SER A 18 10.80 4.38 -4.43
C SER A 18 10.76 5.17 -5.72
N PHE A 19 10.79 4.45 -6.83
CA PHE A 19 10.68 5.00 -8.17
C PHE A 19 10.10 3.93 -9.10
N GLY A 20 9.35 4.36 -10.09
CA GLY A 20 8.75 3.42 -11.03
C GLY A 20 8.05 4.10 -12.19
N GLY A 21 7.24 3.34 -12.88
CA GLY A 21 6.44 3.80 -14.02
C GLY A 21 5.50 2.71 -14.48
N GLU A 22 4.63 3.09 -15.39
CA GLU A 22 3.68 2.21 -16.06
C GLU A 22 4.17 1.82 -17.45
N GLY A 23 3.63 0.73 -17.99
CA GLY A 23 3.98 0.26 -19.34
C GLY A 23 5.43 -0.23 -19.49
N ILE A 24 6.14 -0.51 -18.37
CA ILE A 24 7.54 -1.00 -18.41
C ILE A 24 7.60 -2.43 -18.96
N ILE A 25 6.54 -3.21 -18.77
CA ILE A 25 6.38 -4.55 -19.33
C ILE A 25 5.23 -4.52 -20.33
N GLY A 26 5.50 -4.90 -21.56
CA GLY A 26 4.54 -4.88 -22.68
C GLY A 26 5.01 -4.03 -23.84
N ASP A 27 4.14 -3.82 -24.83
CA ASP A 27 4.44 -3.14 -26.10
C ASP A 27 4.10 -1.63 -26.06
N GLY A 28 3.69 -1.10 -24.91
CA GLY A 28 3.28 0.29 -24.73
C GLY A 28 4.46 1.25 -24.50
N ALA A 29 4.18 2.55 -24.60
CA ALA A 29 5.14 3.57 -24.21
C ALA A 29 5.29 3.59 -22.68
N VAL A 30 6.52 3.61 -22.19
CA VAL A 30 6.80 3.71 -20.75
C VAL A 30 6.44 5.11 -20.24
N ASN A 31 5.61 5.18 -19.24
CA ASN A 31 5.26 6.40 -18.53
C ASN A 31 5.94 6.39 -17.15
N TRP A 32 7.07 7.08 -17.01
CA TRP A 32 7.82 7.17 -15.76
C TRP A 32 7.11 8.09 -14.77
N TYR A 33 7.14 7.72 -13.49
CA TYR A 33 6.69 8.62 -12.44
C TYR A 33 7.56 9.89 -12.41
N PRO A 34 6.97 11.06 -12.10
CA PRO A 34 7.65 12.35 -12.26
C PRO A 34 8.79 12.56 -11.27
N ARG A 35 8.83 11.79 -10.18
CA ARG A 35 9.80 11.99 -9.09
C ARG A 35 10.13 10.69 -8.36
N VAL A 36 11.22 10.72 -7.61
CA VAL A 36 11.54 9.69 -6.60
C VAL A 36 10.71 9.98 -5.37
N GLU A 37 9.99 8.98 -4.92
CA GLU A 37 9.15 9.06 -3.73
C GLU A 37 9.90 8.61 -2.48
N ALA A 38 9.46 9.09 -1.33
CA ALA A 38 10.10 8.84 -0.04
C ALA A 38 9.15 8.23 0.98
N ALA A 39 9.70 7.41 1.85
CA ALA A 39 9.00 6.87 3.00
C ALA A 39 9.84 7.01 4.27
N ALA A 40 9.19 7.30 5.38
CA ALA A 40 9.79 7.26 6.71
C ALA A 40 8.79 6.63 7.69
N ARG A 41 9.25 5.69 8.51
CA ARG A 41 8.41 4.98 9.47
C ARG A 41 9.12 4.92 10.82
N TYR A 42 8.43 5.33 11.86
CA TYR A 42 8.94 5.28 13.23
C TYR A 42 8.00 4.49 14.12
N ARG A 43 8.51 3.39 14.70
CA ARG A 43 7.78 2.55 15.64
C ARG A 43 7.84 3.16 17.03
N LEU A 44 6.73 3.73 17.47
CA LEU A 44 6.59 4.34 18.81
C LEU A 44 6.52 3.27 19.90
N ILE A 45 5.68 2.25 19.68
CA ILE A 45 5.44 1.16 20.64
C ILE A 45 5.73 -0.16 19.93
N GLU A 46 6.52 -1.01 20.58
CA GLU A 46 6.73 -2.39 20.14
C GLU A 46 5.59 -3.27 20.62
N GLU A 47 5.19 -4.21 19.77
CA GLU A 47 4.21 -5.21 20.15
C GLU A 47 4.68 -6.04 21.34
N ASN A 48 3.75 -6.32 22.24
CA ASN A 48 3.95 -7.27 23.34
C ASN A 48 2.64 -8.06 23.58
N ALA A 49 2.59 -8.89 24.59
CA ALA A 49 1.41 -9.71 24.88
C ALA A 49 0.09 -8.90 24.98
N SER A 50 0.16 -7.70 25.54
CA SER A 50 -1.03 -6.87 25.83
C SER A 50 -1.25 -5.74 24.81
N LEU A 51 -0.18 -5.18 24.24
CA LEU A 51 -0.23 -4.00 23.40
C LEU A 51 0.11 -4.33 21.94
N PRO A 52 -0.60 -3.76 20.96
CA PRO A 52 -0.20 -3.79 19.57
C PRO A 52 1.06 -2.93 19.36
N ALA A 53 1.79 -3.19 18.28
CA ALA A 53 2.76 -2.24 17.76
C ALA A 53 2.04 -0.97 17.29
N PHE A 54 2.63 0.19 17.57
CA PHE A 54 2.14 1.48 17.09
C PHE A 54 3.22 2.18 16.29
N THR A 55 2.90 2.52 15.05
CA THR A 55 3.84 3.13 14.10
C THR A 55 3.25 4.41 13.54
N LEU A 56 4.05 5.46 13.48
CA LEU A 56 3.81 6.66 12.70
C LEU A 56 4.67 6.63 11.44
N GLY A 57 4.17 7.16 10.36
CA GLY A 57 4.94 7.25 9.13
C GLY A 57 4.48 8.34 8.20
N TYR A 58 5.29 8.51 7.18
CA TYR A 58 5.05 9.38 6.06
C TYR A 58 5.47 8.67 4.78
N GLU A 59 4.63 8.67 3.78
CA GLU A 59 4.86 7.97 2.51
C GLU A 59 4.24 8.78 1.37
N THR A 60 5.04 9.05 0.35
CA THR A 60 4.60 9.85 -0.81
C THR A 60 4.34 9.00 -2.05
N GLN A 61 4.59 7.70 -2.00
CA GLN A 61 4.34 6.79 -3.11
C GLN A 61 2.88 6.35 -3.11
N GLY A 62 2.16 6.72 -4.17
CA GLY A 62 0.87 6.15 -4.54
C GLY A 62 1.00 5.05 -5.59
N TYR A 63 -0.09 4.63 -6.19
CA TYR A 63 -0.15 3.54 -7.15
C TYR A 63 -0.97 3.90 -8.39
N GLY A 64 -0.68 3.18 -9.49
CA GLY A 64 -1.33 3.41 -10.77
C GLY A 64 -0.80 4.65 -11.46
N ARG A 65 -1.58 5.15 -12.41
CA ARG A 65 -1.19 6.28 -13.25
C ARG A 65 -1.01 7.56 -12.43
N TYR A 66 -0.02 8.37 -12.80
CA TYR A 66 0.17 9.71 -12.25
C TYR A 66 -0.47 10.74 -13.19
N VAL A 67 -1.55 11.37 -12.76
CA VAL A 67 -2.34 12.33 -13.53
C VAL A 67 -2.79 13.47 -12.61
N GLY A 68 -2.74 14.72 -13.07
CA GLY A 68 -3.25 15.85 -12.30
C GLY A 68 -2.53 16.06 -10.96
N GLU A 69 -1.21 15.81 -10.92
CA GLU A 69 -0.38 15.96 -9.72
C GLU A 69 -0.65 14.92 -8.61
N ARG A 70 -1.40 13.84 -8.90
CA ARG A 70 -1.66 12.75 -7.97
C ARG A 70 -1.52 11.38 -8.64
N TYR A 71 -1.36 10.34 -7.84
CA TYR A 71 -1.53 8.96 -8.27
C TYR A 71 -3.01 8.58 -8.37
N GLN A 72 -3.33 7.62 -9.22
CA GLN A 72 -4.68 7.06 -9.34
C GLN A 72 -5.19 6.54 -7.99
N VAL A 73 -4.38 5.81 -7.25
CA VAL A 73 -4.58 5.50 -5.83
C VAL A 73 -3.61 6.37 -5.04
N LYS A 74 -4.12 7.31 -4.28
CA LYS A 74 -3.33 8.30 -3.53
C LYS A 74 -2.29 7.64 -2.62
N SER A 75 -1.14 8.29 -2.45
CA SER A 75 -0.19 7.94 -1.39
C SER A 75 -0.83 8.09 0.00
N LYS A 76 -0.32 7.35 0.96
CA LYS A 76 -0.83 7.44 2.35
C LYS A 76 -0.54 8.80 3.00
N GLY A 77 0.47 9.54 2.53
CA GLY A 77 0.89 10.77 3.19
C GLY A 77 1.32 10.52 4.63
N PHE A 78 0.82 11.28 5.58
CA PHE A 78 1.00 10.99 7.01
C PHE A 78 0.05 9.88 7.43
N PHE A 79 0.59 8.88 8.12
CA PHE A 79 -0.21 7.76 8.60
C PHE A 79 0.17 7.31 10.00
N LEU A 80 -0.78 6.69 10.66
CA LEU A 80 -0.56 5.87 11.85
C LEU A 80 -1.05 4.45 11.57
N ALA A 81 -0.36 3.47 12.14
CA ALA A 81 -0.68 2.07 12.00
C ALA A 81 -0.60 1.34 13.34
N LEU A 82 -1.55 0.46 13.58
CA LEU A 82 -1.59 -0.49 14.67
C LEU A 82 -1.45 -1.89 14.09
N SER A 83 -0.63 -2.74 14.70
CA SER A 83 -0.40 -4.12 14.25
C SER A 83 -0.34 -5.06 15.44
N LYS A 84 -1.07 -6.15 15.36
CA LYS A 84 -1.09 -7.19 16.40
C LYS A 84 -1.04 -8.57 15.77
N ASN A 85 -0.08 -9.38 16.22
CA ASN A 85 0.09 -10.75 15.79
C ASN A 85 -0.47 -11.73 16.82
N TYR A 86 -1.06 -12.79 16.34
CA TYR A 86 -1.65 -13.85 17.15
C TYR A 86 -1.14 -15.20 16.70
N VAL A 87 -0.98 -16.09 17.67
CA VAL A 87 -0.68 -17.51 17.42
C VAL A 87 -1.86 -18.32 17.94
N SER A 88 -2.41 -19.18 17.11
CA SER A 88 -3.54 -20.03 17.45
C SER A 88 -3.32 -21.45 16.95
N GLY A 89 -4.23 -22.38 17.24
CA GLY A 89 -4.23 -23.73 16.67
C GLY A 89 -4.32 -23.77 15.13
N PHE A 90 -4.71 -22.67 14.51
CA PHE A 90 -4.77 -22.50 13.05
C PHE A 90 -3.53 -21.80 12.46
N GLY A 91 -2.45 -21.64 13.25
CA GLY A 91 -1.22 -20.96 12.87
C GLY A 91 -1.16 -19.50 13.28
N GLN A 92 -0.24 -18.75 12.67
CA GLN A 92 -0.03 -17.34 12.95
C GLN A 92 -0.89 -16.47 12.02
N PHE A 93 -1.42 -15.38 12.56
CA PHE A 93 -2.12 -14.36 11.78
C PHE A 93 -1.91 -12.97 12.40
N GLY A 94 -1.86 -11.95 11.57
CA GLY A 94 -1.76 -10.56 11.94
C GLY A 94 -3.07 -9.80 11.67
N VAL A 95 -3.37 -8.85 12.53
CA VAL A 95 -4.47 -7.89 12.36
C VAL A 95 -3.86 -6.49 12.35
N HIS A 96 -4.21 -5.70 11.37
CA HIS A 96 -3.68 -4.39 11.15
C HIS A 96 -4.82 -3.39 10.96
N ALA A 97 -4.61 -2.17 11.43
CA ALA A 97 -5.52 -1.07 11.16
C ALA A 97 -4.72 0.23 11.13
N GLY A 98 -5.20 1.20 10.42
CA GLY A 98 -4.56 2.50 10.39
C GLY A 98 -5.48 3.59 9.90
N ALA A 99 -4.95 4.80 9.99
CA ALA A 99 -5.56 5.98 9.39
C ALA A 99 -4.46 6.82 8.76
N ASN A 100 -4.81 7.52 7.71
CA ASN A 100 -3.87 8.36 6.98
C ASN A 100 -4.53 9.60 6.40
N ARG A 101 -3.69 10.59 6.10
CA ARG A 101 -4.04 11.78 5.37
C ARG A 101 -3.04 11.95 4.23
N SER A 102 -3.51 11.79 3.01
CA SER A 102 -2.72 12.04 1.82
C SER A 102 -2.35 13.53 1.72
N ARG A 103 -1.31 13.83 0.96
CA ARG A 103 -0.91 15.19 0.60
C ARG A 103 -1.12 15.45 -0.89
N GLU A 104 -1.71 14.48 -1.57
CA GLU A 104 -2.12 14.59 -2.96
C GLU A 104 -3.57 15.05 -2.98
N ASP A 105 -3.91 15.96 -3.91
CA ASP A 105 -5.25 16.48 -4.10
C ASP A 105 -5.75 17.31 -2.90
N GLU A 106 -5.62 18.63 -3.01
CA GLU A 106 -5.98 19.56 -1.94
C GLU A 106 -7.50 19.64 -1.70
N ASP A 107 -8.30 19.31 -2.71
CA ASP A 107 -9.76 19.38 -2.65
C ASP A 107 -10.37 18.16 -1.92
N ASP A 108 -9.65 17.04 -1.84
CA ASP A 108 -10.08 15.83 -1.12
C ASP A 108 -8.94 15.28 -0.24
N ASP A 109 -8.45 16.11 0.68
CA ASP A 109 -7.33 15.81 1.59
C ASP A 109 -7.77 15.24 2.95
N GLY A 110 -9.01 14.75 3.04
CA GLY A 110 -9.61 14.22 4.26
C GLY A 110 -8.85 13.04 4.87
N LEU A 111 -9.23 12.69 6.08
CA LEU A 111 -8.74 11.47 6.73
C LEU A 111 -9.43 10.25 6.13
N THR A 112 -8.65 9.23 5.82
CA THR A 112 -9.15 7.88 5.51
C THR A 112 -8.59 6.86 6.49
N GLY A 113 -9.11 5.64 6.44
CA GLY A 113 -8.66 4.54 7.26
C GLY A 113 -8.55 3.26 6.45
N TRP A 114 -7.83 2.30 6.98
CA TRP A 114 -7.67 0.99 6.38
C TRP A 114 -7.59 -0.09 7.45
N VAL A 115 -7.95 -1.30 7.05
CA VAL A 115 -7.80 -2.52 7.86
C VAL A 115 -7.10 -3.58 7.05
N GLY A 116 -6.32 -4.42 7.70
CA GLY A 116 -5.58 -5.50 7.06
C GLY A 116 -5.53 -6.76 7.91
N LEU A 117 -5.41 -7.86 7.21
CA LEU A 117 -5.20 -9.19 7.79
C LEU A 117 -4.08 -9.87 7.03
N ASP A 118 -3.20 -10.56 7.75
CA ASP A 118 -2.29 -11.52 7.14
C ASP A 118 -2.38 -12.87 7.81
N LYS A 119 -2.01 -13.90 7.07
CA LYS A 119 -2.03 -15.29 7.53
C LYS A 119 -0.78 -16.00 7.04
N THR A 120 0.00 -16.54 7.96
CA THR A 120 1.06 -17.49 7.66
C THR A 120 0.42 -18.84 7.30
N VAL A 121 0.57 -19.25 6.05
CA VAL A 121 0.04 -20.51 5.52
C VAL A 121 1.00 -21.65 5.88
N ASN A 122 2.30 -21.41 5.67
CA ASN A 122 3.39 -22.30 6.05
C ASN A 122 4.67 -21.48 6.29
N GLU A 123 5.82 -22.14 6.49
CA GLU A 123 7.10 -21.47 6.77
C GLU A 123 7.57 -20.55 5.63
N GLU A 124 7.10 -20.77 4.41
CA GLU A 124 7.52 -20.03 3.22
C GLU A 124 6.47 -19.04 2.70
N LEU A 125 5.18 -19.25 3.03
CA LEU A 125 4.06 -18.52 2.39
C LEU A 125 3.21 -17.77 3.39
N ILE A 126 3.06 -16.47 3.15
CA ILE A 126 2.13 -15.58 3.84
C ILE A 126 1.13 -15.06 2.80
N VAL A 127 -0.15 -15.04 3.14
CA VAL A 127 -1.19 -14.35 2.38
C VAL A 127 -1.70 -13.16 3.17
N ALA A 128 -2.03 -12.07 2.49
CA ALA A 128 -2.50 -10.85 3.12
C ALA A 128 -3.66 -10.24 2.35
N GLY A 129 -4.48 -9.48 3.06
CA GLY A 129 -5.52 -8.65 2.48
C GLY A 129 -5.57 -7.31 3.21
N GLU A 130 -5.74 -6.23 2.47
CA GLU A 130 -5.94 -4.88 2.99
C GLU A 130 -7.17 -4.26 2.33
N TYR A 131 -8.01 -3.62 3.13
CA TYR A 131 -9.10 -2.81 2.64
C TYR A 131 -8.92 -1.37 3.11
N ASP A 132 -8.69 -0.46 2.16
CA ASP A 132 -8.67 0.98 2.38
C ASP A 132 -10.07 1.53 2.09
N PHE A 133 -10.62 2.26 3.05
CA PHE A 133 -11.97 2.84 2.92
C PHE A 133 -12.03 3.96 1.89
N ALA A 134 -10.89 4.54 1.51
CA ALA A 134 -10.74 5.61 0.52
C ALA A 134 -11.72 6.78 0.75
N LEU A 135 -11.94 7.17 2.02
CA LEU A 135 -12.87 8.25 2.38
C LEU A 135 -12.42 9.61 1.86
N ASN A 136 -11.17 9.73 1.51
CA ASN A 136 -10.54 10.89 0.88
C ASN A 136 -10.36 10.72 -0.64
N ASP A 137 -11.14 9.87 -1.27
CA ASP A 137 -11.11 9.61 -2.71
C ASP A 137 -12.48 9.13 -3.22
N ASN A 138 -13.55 9.77 -2.75
CA ASN A 138 -14.94 9.43 -3.09
C ASN A 138 -15.82 10.68 -3.28
N GLY A 139 -15.23 11.87 -3.45
CA GLY A 139 -15.94 13.10 -3.81
C GLY A 139 -16.32 13.15 -5.30
N ASP A 140 -17.06 14.19 -5.68
CA ASP A 140 -17.59 14.36 -7.05
C ASP A 140 -16.48 14.47 -8.13
N ASP A 141 -15.31 15.01 -7.76
CA ASP A 141 -14.14 15.17 -8.66
C ASP A 141 -13.01 14.15 -8.36
N SER A 142 -13.27 13.16 -7.50
CA SER A 142 -12.29 12.13 -7.17
C SER A 142 -12.23 11.03 -8.23
N LEU A 143 -11.13 10.28 -8.24
CA LEU A 143 -10.97 9.12 -9.13
C LEU A 143 -11.61 7.84 -8.57
N GLY A 144 -12.00 7.86 -7.31
CA GLY A 144 -12.63 6.73 -6.63
C GLY A 144 -14.14 6.72 -6.81
N SER A 145 -14.72 5.55 -7.00
CA SER A 145 -16.17 5.33 -7.14
C SER A 145 -16.90 5.07 -5.81
N GLY A 146 -16.24 5.30 -4.68
CA GLY A 146 -16.80 5.09 -3.34
C GLY A 146 -16.84 3.65 -2.85
N ARG A 147 -16.17 2.72 -3.55
CA ARG A 147 -16.12 1.28 -3.17
C ARG A 147 -14.97 0.95 -2.23
N GLY A 148 -14.03 1.88 -1.99
CA GLY A 148 -12.78 1.60 -1.31
C GLY A 148 -11.84 0.71 -2.14
N TYR A 149 -10.61 0.53 -1.66
CA TYR A 149 -9.59 -0.26 -2.35
C TYR A 149 -9.35 -1.58 -1.61
N LEU A 150 -9.70 -2.71 -2.22
CA LEU A 150 -9.32 -4.04 -1.76
C LEU A 150 -8.02 -4.44 -2.43
N ASN A 151 -7.01 -4.74 -1.63
CA ASN A 151 -5.71 -5.22 -2.06
C ASN A 151 -5.46 -6.61 -1.49
N LEU A 152 -4.95 -7.53 -2.29
CA LEU A 152 -4.61 -8.89 -1.89
C LEU A 152 -3.14 -9.15 -2.19
N GLY A 153 -2.48 -9.92 -1.33
CA GLY A 153 -1.07 -10.25 -1.47
C GLY A 153 -0.75 -11.69 -1.12
N ALA A 154 0.26 -12.22 -1.78
CA ALA A 154 0.91 -13.48 -1.44
C ALA A 154 2.43 -13.25 -1.43
N PHE A 155 3.07 -13.60 -0.33
CA PHE A 155 4.50 -13.41 -0.12
C PHE A 155 5.14 -14.78 0.09
N TRP A 156 6.03 -15.15 -0.82
CA TRP A 156 6.70 -16.45 -0.82
C TRP A 156 8.19 -16.27 -0.59
N SER A 157 8.72 -16.98 0.40
CA SER A 157 10.12 -16.95 0.82
C SER A 157 10.71 -18.36 0.75
N PRO A 158 11.05 -18.88 -0.47
CA PRO A 158 11.56 -20.24 -0.64
C PRO A 158 12.92 -20.47 0.01
N THR A 159 13.67 -19.42 0.29
CA THR A 159 14.95 -19.46 1.01
C THR A 159 15.13 -18.19 1.81
N ASP A 160 16.05 -18.18 2.79
CA ASP A 160 16.35 -17.03 3.65
C ASP A 160 16.77 -15.75 2.89
N GLY A 161 17.23 -15.89 1.66
CA GLY A 161 17.74 -14.77 0.86
C GLY A 161 16.84 -14.33 -0.30
N LEU A 162 15.69 -15.00 -0.52
CA LEU A 162 14.78 -14.68 -1.62
C LEU A 162 13.36 -14.51 -1.10
N HIS A 163 12.80 -13.34 -1.30
CA HIS A 163 11.42 -13.01 -0.98
C HIS A 163 10.72 -12.49 -2.23
N LEU A 164 9.64 -13.15 -2.62
CA LEU A 164 8.82 -12.81 -3.78
C LEU A 164 7.43 -12.39 -3.29
N GLY A 165 6.93 -11.26 -3.78
CA GLY A 165 5.59 -10.76 -3.48
C GLY A 165 4.75 -10.64 -4.74
N PHE A 166 3.53 -11.16 -4.69
CA PHE A 166 2.51 -10.99 -5.71
C PHE A 166 1.38 -10.16 -5.11
N LEU A 167 1.08 -9.05 -5.73
CA LEU A 167 0.07 -8.11 -5.26
C LEU A 167 -0.99 -7.90 -6.34
N LEU A 168 -2.25 -8.05 -5.94
CA LEU A 168 -3.42 -7.64 -6.71
C LEU A 168 -4.00 -6.42 -6.01
N LYS A 169 -3.97 -5.28 -6.69
CA LYS A 169 -4.45 -4.02 -6.15
C LYS A 169 -5.74 -3.59 -6.81
N ASN A 170 -6.54 -2.81 -6.09
CA ASN A 170 -7.81 -2.29 -6.57
C ASN A 170 -8.75 -3.39 -7.10
N VAL A 171 -8.83 -4.52 -6.39
CA VAL A 171 -9.65 -5.70 -6.79
C VAL A 171 -11.13 -5.36 -6.96
N LEU A 172 -11.62 -4.32 -6.29
CA LEU A 172 -12.99 -3.83 -6.40
C LEU A 172 -13.18 -2.78 -7.51
N GLU A 173 -12.12 -2.51 -8.30
CA GLU A 173 -12.18 -1.53 -9.40
C GLU A 173 -12.75 -0.18 -8.94
N ASN A 174 -12.26 0.30 -7.77
CA ASN A 174 -12.75 1.55 -7.19
C ASN A 174 -12.28 2.79 -7.96
N ALA A 175 -11.05 2.80 -8.44
CA ALA A 175 -10.57 3.88 -9.29
C ALA A 175 -11.08 3.66 -10.71
N GLU A 176 -11.97 4.53 -11.16
CA GLU A 176 -12.46 4.54 -12.54
C GLU A 176 -11.46 5.30 -13.42
N GLY A 177 -11.26 4.80 -14.65
CA GLY A 177 -10.48 5.52 -15.65
C GLY A 177 -11.26 6.70 -16.18
N ASP A 178 -10.59 7.80 -16.38
CA ASP A 178 -11.10 9.02 -16.98
C ASP A 178 -11.42 8.90 -18.49
N GLY A 179 -11.54 7.68 -19.00
CA GLY A 179 -11.83 7.40 -20.43
C GLY A 179 -10.67 7.70 -21.39
N ILE A 180 -9.51 8.07 -20.87
CA ILE A 180 -8.30 8.37 -21.66
C ILE A 180 -7.26 7.26 -21.47
N GLY A 181 -7.50 6.12 -22.09
CA GLY A 181 -6.52 5.01 -22.10
C GLY A 181 -7.15 3.66 -21.76
N PRO A 182 -6.35 2.58 -21.79
CA PRO A 182 -6.85 1.27 -21.41
C PRO A 182 -7.36 1.30 -19.97
N ASP A 183 -8.50 0.70 -19.80
CA ASP A 183 -9.28 0.53 -18.58
C ASP A 183 -8.38 0.31 -17.34
N PRO A 184 -8.53 1.08 -16.25
CA PRO A 184 -7.71 0.96 -15.07
C PRO A 184 -8.01 -0.28 -14.24
N ASP A 185 -8.31 -1.36 -14.92
CA ASP A 185 -8.54 -2.65 -14.32
C ASP A 185 -7.42 -3.05 -13.34
N MET A 186 -7.77 -3.88 -12.41
CA MET A 186 -6.94 -4.50 -11.40
C MET A 186 -5.45 -4.57 -11.76
N SER A 187 -4.62 -3.74 -11.12
CA SER A 187 -3.17 -3.76 -11.35
C SER A 187 -2.52 -5.00 -10.70
N ARG A 188 -1.60 -5.61 -11.42
CA ARG A 188 -0.80 -6.76 -10.96
C ARG A 188 0.64 -6.33 -10.77
N GLU A 189 1.17 -6.56 -9.57
CA GLU A 189 2.56 -6.27 -9.24
C GLU A 189 3.28 -7.56 -8.83
N LEU A 190 4.48 -7.73 -9.34
CA LEU A 190 5.39 -8.84 -9.03
C LEU A 190 6.45 -8.41 -8.02
#